data_0bb5bad2d5e640225abbcc062f6a3fee
#
_entry.id   0bb5bad2d5e640225abbcc062f6a3fee
#
_cell.length_a   1.000
_cell.length_b   1.000
_cell.length_c   1.000
_cell.angle_alpha   90.00
_cell.angle_beta   90.00
_cell.angle_gamma   90.00
#
_symmetry.space_group_name_H-M   'P 1'
#
loop_
_entity.id
_entity.type
_entity.pdbx_description
1 polymer ?
#
loop_
_entity_poly.entity_id
_entity_poly.type
_entity_poly.pdbx_seq_one_letter_code
_entity_poly.pdbx_strand_id
1 'polypeptide(L)'
;MERQESLSFIEVCLQLMNNNLKHFKLFASIVAIPTLTMFVLVMWVIDPVYRASAIVTPPASTQSSIASGVNSILGSSSKSGGLSGLGSILNMSSGSDDADVVWTIFNSWELHNQVIQQFNLAKHYKFKSKYPADLLKAFRKNFELDNNKENMFEITIEDKDYKLAAQMVDFMLVKADSAYNDYKTSQARQSRLYLQARLDSCEKAMLALTKKFSKFQSDNNFYDPEIQMESTIKYLSELQGKREDLSMELAYEKDDRGEGSKRYDQLSKRYHTVNTALQGTLDGKNKDLGMVPLKKSPKLNAEYLQYETEMKILAALYQMLRVQSEELQLEEAKRLTNLHVLEPPWENNKKVFPARGPMMIFAFTLSVILGTIVCNLLAYLKTEEERDSTVSKQWLMLKGTFKRNKGR
;
A
#
# COMPACT_ATOMS: atom_id res chain seq x y z
N MET A 1 -21.18 -33.40 66.23
CA MET A 1 -20.65 -33.30 64.86
C MET A 1 -21.70 -33.89 63.94
N GLU A 2 -22.68 -33.09 63.53
CA GLU A 2 -23.68 -33.46 62.54
C GLU A 2 -23.04 -33.41 61.16
N ARG A 3 -23.03 -34.59 60.45
CA ARG A 3 -22.68 -34.69 59.03
C ARG A 3 -23.73 -33.86 58.27
N GLN A 4 -23.34 -32.72 57.72
CA GLN A 4 -24.05 -32.09 56.61
C GLN A 4 -23.93 -33.06 55.41
N GLU A 5 -24.98 -33.86 55.20
CA GLU A 5 -25.12 -34.64 53.98
C GLU A 5 -25.22 -33.61 52.81
N SER A 6 -24.26 -33.65 51.90
CA SER A 6 -24.31 -32.90 50.64
C SER A 6 -25.49 -33.46 49.87
N LEU A 7 -26.59 -32.73 49.81
CA LEU A 7 -27.75 -33.02 48.99
C LEU A 7 -27.29 -33.29 47.54
N SER A 8 -27.72 -34.42 47.01
CA SER A 8 -27.46 -34.75 45.60
C SER A 8 -28.03 -33.63 44.71
N PHE A 9 -27.33 -33.28 43.63
CA PHE A 9 -27.77 -32.25 42.67
C PHE A 9 -29.26 -32.45 42.23
N ILE A 10 -29.66 -33.73 42.06
CA ILE A 10 -31.03 -34.10 41.73
C ILE A 10 -32.01 -33.75 42.84
N GLU A 11 -31.64 -33.96 44.10
CA GLU A 11 -32.49 -33.62 45.25
C GLU A 11 -32.69 -32.10 45.37
N VAL A 12 -31.66 -31.30 45.11
CA VAL A 12 -31.72 -29.84 45.07
C VAL A 12 -32.68 -29.38 43.94
N CYS A 13 -32.55 -29.96 42.74
CA CYS A 13 -33.45 -29.65 41.61
C CYS A 13 -34.91 -30.02 41.91
N LEU A 14 -35.17 -31.17 42.53
CA LEU A 14 -36.50 -31.61 42.90
C LEU A 14 -37.10 -30.71 43.97
N GLN A 15 -36.31 -30.26 44.97
CA GLN A 15 -36.72 -29.34 46.01
C GLN A 15 -37.08 -27.96 45.45
N LEU A 16 -36.26 -27.42 44.54
CA LEU A 16 -36.53 -26.18 43.80
C LEU A 16 -37.85 -26.27 43.01
N MET A 17 -38.08 -27.37 42.30
CA MET A 17 -39.26 -27.59 41.50
C MET A 17 -40.52 -27.70 42.39
N ASN A 18 -40.44 -28.41 43.50
CA ASN A 18 -41.54 -28.53 44.46
C ASN A 18 -41.92 -27.19 45.10
N ASN A 19 -40.95 -26.35 45.43
CA ASN A 19 -41.19 -25.01 45.96
C ASN A 19 -41.86 -24.07 44.91
N ASN A 20 -41.47 -24.19 43.63
CA ASN A 20 -42.10 -23.46 42.55
C ASN A 20 -43.58 -23.91 42.34
N LEU A 21 -43.88 -25.22 42.47
CA LEU A 21 -45.23 -25.76 42.40
C LEU A 21 -46.12 -25.31 43.56
N LYS A 22 -45.58 -25.26 44.80
CA LYS A 22 -46.32 -24.75 45.97
C LYS A 22 -46.74 -23.29 45.82
N HIS A 23 -45.94 -22.46 45.15
CA HIS A 23 -46.21 -21.04 44.90
C HIS A 23 -46.51 -20.76 43.40
N PHE A 24 -47.15 -21.72 42.68
CA PHE A 24 -47.38 -21.67 41.22
C PHE A 24 -47.99 -20.34 40.73
N LYS A 25 -49.00 -19.80 41.43
CA LYS A 25 -49.63 -18.54 40.99
C LYS A 25 -48.65 -17.36 41.04
N LEU A 26 -47.75 -17.32 42.02
CA LEU A 26 -46.76 -16.27 42.18
C LEU A 26 -45.62 -16.46 41.18
N PHE A 27 -45.14 -17.71 41.00
CA PHE A 27 -44.17 -18.06 40.02
C PHE A 27 -44.64 -17.71 38.60
N ALA A 28 -45.85 -18.12 38.23
CA ALA A 28 -46.44 -17.82 36.94
C ALA A 28 -46.58 -16.31 36.69
N SER A 29 -46.97 -15.53 37.68
CA SER A 29 -47.03 -14.07 37.52
C SER A 29 -45.65 -13.41 37.33
N ILE A 30 -44.62 -13.87 38.06
CA ILE A 30 -43.22 -13.37 37.94
C ILE A 30 -42.65 -13.74 36.57
N VAL A 31 -43.04 -14.87 35.97
CA VAL A 31 -42.59 -15.25 34.64
C VAL A 31 -43.44 -14.55 33.56
N ALA A 32 -44.74 -14.48 33.71
CA ALA A 32 -45.66 -13.97 32.66
C ALA A 32 -45.54 -12.45 32.48
N ILE A 33 -45.37 -11.66 33.54
CA ILE A 33 -45.33 -10.20 33.43
C ILE A 33 -44.11 -9.69 32.63
N PRO A 34 -42.84 -10.08 32.92
CA PRO A 34 -41.71 -9.62 32.15
C PRO A 34 -41.71 -10.15 30.72
N THR A 35 -42.15 -11.39 30.50
CA THR A 35 -42.25 -11.94 29.14
C THR A 35 -43.29 -11.21 28.29
N LEU A 36 -44.44 -10.88 28.87
CA LEU A 36 -45.48 -10.11 28.17
C LEU A 36 -45.05 -8.67 27.92
N THR A 37 -44.40 -8.04 28.87
CA THR A 37 -43.85 -6.68 28.71
C THR A 37 -42.77 -6.66 27.62
N MET A 38 -41.89 -7.65 27.56
CA MET A 38 -40.88 -7.75 26.51
C MET A 38 -41.53 -8.02 25.14
N PHE A 39 -42.58 -8.82 25.09
CA PHE A 39 -43.33 -9.04 23.85
C PHE A 39 -43.92 -7.74 23.30
N VAL A 40 -44.60 -6.97 24.15
CA VAL A 40 -45.14 -5.66 23.74
C VAL A 40 -44.08 -4.69 23.29
N LEU A 41 -42.93 -4.62 23.99
CA LEU A 41 -41.80 -3.77 23.60
C LEU A 41 -41.23 -4.15 22.23
N VAL A 42 -40.96 -5.42 21.99
CA VAL A 42 -40.39 -5.91 20.73
C VAL A 42 -41.33 -5.78 19.55
N MET A 43 -42.64 -5.88 19.78
CA MET A 43 -43.64 -5.81 18.71
C MET A 43 -44.06 -4.39 18.36
N TRP A 44 -44.19 -3.48 19.34
CA TRP A 44 -44.85 -2.19 19.16
C TRP A 44 -43.97 -0.98 19.46
N VAL A 45 -42.93 -1.13 20.25
CA VAL A 45 -42.10 0.02 20.68
C VAL A 45 -40.77 0.12 19.92
N ILE A 46 -40.15 -1.02 19.59
CA ILE A 46 -38.86 -1.05 18.91
C ILE A 46 -39.08 -1.00 17.41
N ASP A 47 -38.60 0.09 16.77
CA ASP A 47 -38.67 0.23 15.32
C ASP A 47 -37.83 -0.86 14.63
N PRO A 48 -38.31 -1.42 13.49
CA PRO A 48 -37.52 -2.36 12.71
C PRO A 48 -36.31 -1.65 12.07
N VAL A 49 -35.16 -2.33 12.06
CA VAL A 49 -33.96 -1.89 11.38
C VAL A 49 -33.66 -2.84 10.24
N TYR A 50 -33.34 -2.29 9.09
CA TYR A 50 -32.98 -2.99 7.87
C TYR A 50 -31.51 -2.73 7.54
N ARG A 51 -30.88 -3.69 6.88
CA ARG A 51 -29.47 -3.62 6.50
C ARG A 51 -29.38 -3.66 4.98
N ALA A 52 -28.65 -2.72 4.42
CA ALA A 52 -28.19 -2.74 3.05
C ALA A 52 -26.66 -2.89 3.03
N SER A 53 -26.15 -3.80 2.21
CA SER A 53 -24.72 -3.98 2.04
C SER A 53 -24.33 -3.98 0.57
N ALA A 54 -23.08 -3.62 0.31
CA ALA A 54 -22.44 -3.71 -1.00
C ALA A 54 -21.00 -4.19 -0.83
N ILE A 55 -20.49 -4.90 -1.83
CA ILE A 55 -19.10 -5.38 -1.82
C ILE A 55 -18.33 -4.71 -2.95
N VAL A 56 -17.20 -4.10 -2.61
CA VAL A 56 -16.30 -3.46 -3.55
C VAL A 56 -14.87 -3.97 -3.39
N THR A 57 -14.12 -3.94 -4.48
CA THR A 57 -12.69 -4.25 -4.47
C THR A 57 -11.91 -3.13 -5.18
N PRO A 58 -10.75 -2.72 -4.65
CA PRO A 58 -9.86 -1.83 -5.38
C PRO A 58 -9.35 -2.52 -6.65
N PRO A 59 -8.97 -1.77 -7.68
CA PRO A 59 -8.39 -2.34 -8.89
C PRO A 59 -7.08 -3.05 -8.54
N ALA A 60 -6.81 -4.16 -9.23
CA ALA A 60 -5.52 -4.84 -9.11
C ALA A 60 -4.39 -3.90 -9.58
N SER A 61 -3.36 -3.71 -8.76
CA SER A 61 -2.22 -2.87 -9.10
C SER A 61 -1.47 -3.46 -10.31
N THR A 62 -1.43 -2.73 -11.42
CA THR A 62 -0.73 -3.10 -12.66
C THR A 62 0.80 -2.92 -12.60
N GLN A 63 1.34 -2.65 -11.41
CA GLN A 63 2.76 -2.31 -11.21
C GLN A 63 3.77 -3.43 -11.57
N SER A 64 3.33 -4.67 -11.73
CA SER A 64 4.25 -5.79 -12.02
C SER A 64 4.78 -5.84 -13.46
N SER A 65 4.13 -5.18 -14.42
CA SER A 65 4.49 -5.29 -15.84
C SER A 65 5.69 -4.43 -16.25
N ILE A 66 5.93 -3.31 -15.56
CA ILE A 66 7.00 -2.37 -15.93
C ILE A 66 8.32 -2.76 -15.28
N ALA A 67 8.30 -3.21 -14.02
CA ALA A 67 9.49 -3.74 -13.37
C ALA A 67 10.07 -4.95 -14.14
N SER A 68 9.22 -5.78 -14.72
CA SER A 68 9.65 -6.89 -15.57
C SER A 68 10.17 -6.43 -16.94
N GLY A 69 9.58 -5.38 -17.55
CA GLY A 69 10.03 -4.78 -18.80
C GLY A 69 11.38 -4.09 -18.67
N VAL A 70 11.60 -3.33 -17.62
CA VAL A 70 12.88 -2.66 -17.33
C VAL A 70 13.98 -3.69 -17.01
N ASN A 71 13.66 -4.74 -16.27
CA ASN A 71 14.61 -5.83 -16.03
C ASN A 71 15.00 -6.58 -17.31
N SER A 72 14.11 -6.73 -18.29
CA SER A 72 14.43 -7.37 -19.57
C SER A 72 15.33 -6.48 -20.45
N ILE A 73 15.15 -5.16 -20.42
CA ILE A 73 15.96 -4.20 -21.18
C ILE A 73 17.36 -4.03 -20.56
N LEU A 74 17.45 -3.97 -19.23
CA LEU A 74 18.71 -3.82 -18.51
C LEU A 74 19.48 -5.15 -18.35
N GLY A 75 18.76 -6.28 -18.30
CA GLY A 75 19.35 -7.61 -18.12
C GLY A 75 19.98 -8.20 -19.39
N SER A 76 19.56 -7.74 -20.57
CA SER A 76 20.07 -8.28 -21.83
C SER A 76 21.39 -7.65 -22.31
N SER A 77 21.82 -6.53 -21.74
CA SER A 77 22.97 -5.77 -22.23
C SER A 77 24.19 -5.69 -21.30
N SER A 78 24.18 -6.33 -20.12
CA SER A 78 25.35 -6.23 -19.24
C SER A 78 25.73 -7.52 -18.51
N LYS A 79 26.82 -8.12 -18.94
CA LYS A 79 27.67 -9.00 -18.12
C LYS A 79 28.42 -8.25 -17.01
N SER A 80 28.07 -7.00 -16.75
CA SER A 80 28.71 -6.11 -15.76
C SER A 80 27.70 -5.80 -14.67
N GLY A 81 27.95 -6.35 -13.48
CA GLY A 81 27.10 -6.37 -12.28
C GLY A 81 26.79 -5.04 -11.58
N GLY A 82 26.76 -3.90 -12.29
CA GLY A 82 26.57 -2.59 -11.67
C GLY A 82 25.15 -2.02 -11.69
N LEU A 83 24.25 -2.51 -12.56
CA LEU A 83 22.90 -1.94 -12.73
C LEU A 83 21.78 -2.74 -12.06
N SER A 84 22.04 -3.93 -11.54
CA SER A 84 21.02 -4.74 -10.84
C SER A 84 20.47 -4.07 -9.57
N GLY A 85 21.20 -3.12 -8.99
CA GLY A 85 20.75 -2.33 -7.84
C GLY A 85 19.67 -1.28 -8.15
N LEU A 86 19.53 -0.86 -9.41
CA LEU A 86 18.52 0.13 -9.80
C LEU A 86 17.10 -0.45 -9.84
N GLY A 87 16.96 -1.75 -10.13
CA GLY A 87 15.68 -2.44 -10.10
C GLY A 87 15.05 -2.52 -8.70
N SER A 88 15.87 -2.61 -7.66
CA SER A 88 15.38 -2.62 -6.27
C SER A 88 14.94 -1.23 -5.78
N ILE A 89 15.54 -0.16 -6.30
CA ILE A 89 15.15 1.23 -5.97
C ILE A 89 13.80 1.57 -6.62
N LEU A 90 13.50 1.01 -7.79
CA LEU A 90 12.22 1.17 -8.48
C LEU A 90 11.07 0.45 -7.79
N ASN A 91 11.33 -0.67 -7.12
CA ASN A 91 10.33 -1.41 -6.37
C ASN A 91 10.01 -0.76 -5.00
N MET A 92 10.74 0.25 -4.58
CA MET A 92 10.55 0.95 -3.30
C MET A 92 9.45 2.02 -3.33
N SER A 93 8.87 2.31 -4.48
CA SER A 93 7.74 3.26 -4.60
C SER A 93 6.39 2.55 -4.79
N SER A 94 6.27 1.27 -4.42
CA SER A 94 4.96 0.63 -4.27
C SER A 94 4.25 1.37 -3.14
N GLY A 95 3.44 2.34 -3.55
CA GLY A 95 2.66 3.20 -2.69
C GLY A 95 1.84 2.40 -1.68
N SER A 96 1.34 3.12 -0.70
CA SER A 96 0.28 2.68 0.20
C SER A 96 -0.66 1.72 -0.54
N ASP A 97 -0.84 0.55 0.01
CA ASP A 97 -1.74 -0.48 -0.55
C ASP A 97 -3.06 0.22 -0.93
N ASP A 98 -3.49 0.08 -2.17
CA ASP A 98 -4.71 0.75 -2.67
C ASP A 98 -5.91 0.42 -1.76
N ALA A 99 -5.86 -0.72 -1.09
CA ALA A 99 -6.79 -1.11 -0.06
C ALA A 99 -6.83 -0.14 1.14
N ASP A 100 -5.67 0.34 1.62
CA ASP A 100 -5.61 1.30 2.75
C ASP A 100 -6.21 2.65 2.36
N VAL A 101 -6.02 3.08 1.12
CA VAL A 101 -6.61 4.31 0.61
C VAL A 101 -8.13 4.19 0.53
N VAL A 102 -8.64 3.09 -0.01
CA VAL A 102 -10.09 2.81 -0.10
C VAL A 102 -10.71 2.75 1.30
N TRP A 103 -10.06 2.03 2.23
CA TRP A 103 -10.47 1.99 3.63
C TRP A 103 -10.57 3.38 4.26
N THR A 104 -9.55 4.21 4.02
CA THR A 104 -9.50 5.58 4.55
C THR A 104 -10.60 6.46 3.96
N ILE A 105 -10.88 6.35 2.66
CA ILE A 105 -11.93 7.10 1.99
C ILE A 105 -13.30 6.75 2.58
N PHE A 106 -13.63 5.45 2.71
CA PHE A 106 -14.93 5.03 3.27
C PHE A 106 -15.10 5.44 4.73
N ASN A 107 -14.03 5.46 5.53
CA ASN A 107 -14.06 5.92 6.91
C ASN A 107 -13.90 7.45 7.07
N SER A 108 -13.75 8.18 5.96
CA SER A 108 -13.49 9.61 6.03
C SER A 108 -14.70 10.38 6.60
N TRP A 109 -14.38 11.39 7.39
CA TRP A 109 -15.38 12.34 7.88
C TRP A 109 -16.14 13.02 6.73
N GLU A 110 -15.43 13.36 5.67
CA GLU A 110 -15.98 14.09 4.52
C GLU A 110 -17.07 13.28 3.81
N LEU A 111 -16.81 11.99 3.51
CA LEU A 111 -17.77 11.12 2.85
C LEU A 111 -19.03 10.92 3.71
N HIS A 112 -18.84 10.66 5.02
CA HIS A 112 -19.98 10.53 5.93
C HIS A 112 -20.81 11.79 6.02
N ASN A 113 -20.18 12.96 6.05
CA ASN A 113 -20.87 14.25 6.08
C ASN A 113 -21.67 14.51 4.81
N GLN A 114 -21.13 14.13 3.64
CA GLN A 114 -21.86 14.22 2.37
C GLN A 114 -23.13 13.37 2.37
N VAL A 115 -23.07 12.12 2.91
CA VAL A 115 -24.26 11.28 3.08
C VAL A 115 -25.27 11.92 4.02
N ILE A 116 -24.81 12.41 5.17
CA ILE A 116 -25.67 13.07 6.17
C ILE A 116 -26.41 14.27 5.56
N GLN A 117 -25.71 15.08 4.77
CA GLN A 117 -26.30 16.26 4.12
C GLN A 117 -27.26 15.88 3.00
N GLN A 118 -26.86 14.97 2.11
CA GLN A 118 -27.66 14.55 0.96
C GLN A 118 -29.03 13.99 1.36
N PHE A 119 -29.03 13.14 2.39
CA PHE A 119 -30.26 12.50 2.84
C PHE A 119 -30.93 13.20 4.03
N ASN A 120 -30.42 14.38 4.42
CA ASN A 120 -30.94 15.17 5.54
C ASN A 120 -31.18 14.34 6.80
N LEU A 121 -30.17 13.54 7.19
CA LEU A 121 -30.28 12.57 8.28
C LEU A 121 -30.56 13.24 9.63
N ALA A 122 -30.24 14.50 9.81
CA ALA A 122 -30.61 15.27 10.99
C ALA A 122 -32.14 15.29 11.22
N LYS A 123 -32.91 15.47 10.16
CA LYS A 123 -34.37 15.44 10.18
C LYS A 123 -34.90 14.02 10.30
N HIS A 124 -34.30 13.09 9.55
CA HIS A 124 -34.70 11.66 9.54
C HIS A 124 -34.59 11.03 10.92
N TYR A 125 -33.47 11.26 11.62
CA TYR A 125 -33.22 10.74 12.97
C TYR A 125 -33.85 11.61 14.08
N LYS A 126 -34.59 12.70 13.71
CA LYS A 126 -35.15 13.66 14.67
C LYS A 126 -34.10 14.18 15.67
N PHE A 127 -32.91 14.47 15.17
CA PHE A 127 -31.73 14.79 15.98
C PHE A 127 -31.87 16.17 16.61
N LYS A 128 -31.68 16.26 17.92
CA LYS A 128 -31.89 17.50 18.70
C LYS A 128 -30.60 18.22 19.11
N SER A 129 -29.43 17.61 18.92
CA SER A 129 -28.15 18.26 19.29
C SER A 129 -27.80 19.40 18.33
N LYS A 130 -27.16 20.44 18.86
CA LYS A 130 -26.62 21.55 18.05
C LYS A 130 -25.28 21.24 17.38
N TYR A 131 -24.63 20.12 17.76
CA TYR A 131 -23.29 19.79 17.32
C TYR A 131 -23.31 18.78 16.16
N PRO A 132 -22.74 19.12 14.97
CA PRO A 132 -22.64 18.19 13.84
C PRO A 132 -21.88 16.89 14.17
N ALA A 133 -20.91 16.97 15.09
CA ALA A 133 -20.12 15.81 15.51
C ALA A 133 -20.96 14.72 16.17
N ASP A 134 -22.03 15.07 16.88
CA ASP A 134 -22.92 14.10 17.48
C ASP A 134 -23.77 13.35 16.44
N LEU A 135 -24.17 14.05 15.37
CA LEU A 135 -24.89 13.45 14.25
C LEU A 135 -23.98 12.49 13.46
N LEU A 136 -22.73 12.88 13.23
CA LEU A 136 -21.72 12.00 12.64
C LEU A 136 -21.51 10.74 13.50
N LYS A 137 -21.42 10.89 14.82
CA LYS A 137 -21.30 9.76 15.75
C LYS A 137 -22.52 8.84 15.70
N ALA A 138 -23.71 9.42 15.54
CA ALA A 138 -24.93 8.63 15.41
C ALA A 138 -24.96 7.85 14.07
N PHE A 139 -24.55 8.49 12.98
CA PHE A 139 -24.42 7.82 11.67
C PHE A 139 -23.41 6.68 11.71
N ARG A 140 -22.22 6.91 12.29
CA ARG A 140 -21.17 5.89 12.42
C ARG A 140 -21.57 4.65 13.22
N LYS A 141 -22.57 4.74 14.08
CA LYS A 141 -23.10 3.56 14.78
C LYS A 141 -23.91 2.64 13.86
N ASN A 142 -24.48 3.22 12.80
CA ASN A 142 -25.29 2.51 11.83
C ASN A 142 -24.50 2.17 10.56
N PHE A 143 -23.21 2.53 10.51
CA PHE A 143 -22.29 2.27 9.42
C PHE A 143 -21.24 1.26 9.88
N GLU A 144 -21.05 0.21 9.09
CA GLU A 144 -20.04 -0.81 9.31
C GLU A 144 -19.25 -1.00 8.02
N LEU A 145 -17.94 -1.02 8.12
CA LEU A 145 -17.04 -1.33 7.04
C LEU A 145 -16.18 -2.50 7.47
N ASP A 146 -16.27 -3.60 6.77
CA ASP A 146 -15.47 -4.79 7.01
C ASP A 146 -14.51 -5.03 5.83
N ASN A 147 -13.31 -5.50 6.15
CA ASN A 147 -12.30 -5.87 5.17
C ASN A 147 -12.09 -7.38 5.20
N ASN A 148 -12.55 -8.05 4.17
CA ASN A 148 -12.35 -9.48 4.02
C ASN A 148 -10.88 -9.78 3.63
N LYS A 149 -10.37 -10.98 3.96
CA LYS A 149 -8.98 -11.39 3.74
C LYS A 149 -8.45 -11.26 2.30
N GLU A 150 -9.33 -11.02 1.34
CA GLU A 150 -9.03 -10.88 -0.10
C GLU A 150 -9.05 -9.42 -0.58
N ASN A 151 -8.89 -8.44 0.32
CA ASN A 151 -9.00 -7.00 0.02
C ASN A 151 -10.36 -6.59 -0.57
N MET A 152 -11.41 -7.32 -0.20
CA MET A 152 -12.78 -6.95 -0.50
C MET A 152 -13.39 -6.19 0.67
N PHE A 153 -13.99 -5.06 0.38
CA PHE A 153 -14.65 -4.22 1.38
C PHE A 153 -16.15 -4.42 1.33
N GLU A 154 -16.72 -4.86 2.43
CA GLU A 154 -18.17 -4.90 2.63
C GLU A 154 -18.60 -3.63 3.37
N ILE A 155 -19.40 -2.82 2.68
CA ILE A 155 -19.95 -1.58 3.19
C ILE A 155 -21.38 -1.87 3.60
N THR A 156 -21.70 -1.63 4.86
CA THR A 156 -23.03 -1.91 5.42
C THR A 156 -23.60 -0.65 6.07
N ILE A 157 -24.86 -0.34 5.77
CA ILE A 157 -25.63 0.73 6.44
C ILE A 157 -26.92 0.14 6.98
N GLU A 158 -27.20 0.46 8.24
CA GLU A 158 -28.42 0.10 8.91
C GLU A 158 -29.34 1.31 9.06
N ASP A 159 -30.60 1.19 8.62
CA ASP A 159 -31.59 2.25 8.76
C ASP A 159 -33.01 1.68 9.00
N LYS A 160 -33.93 2.54 9.44
CA LYS A 160 -35.34 2.20 9.63
C LYS A 160 -36.08 2.04 8.31
N ASP A 161 -35.60 2.66 7.25
CA ASP A 161 -36.12 2.56 5.90
C ASP A 161 -35.14 1.78 5.01
N TYR A 162 -35.56 0.60 4.54
CA TYR A 162 -34.72 -0.28 3.71
C TYR A 162 -34.32 0.34 2.36
N LYS A 163 -35.21 1.21 1.79
CA LYS A 163 -34.91 1.92 0.54
C LYS A 163 -33.84 2.99 0.76
N LEU A 164 -34.00 3.75 1.85
CA LEU A 164 -33.04 4.78 2.22
C LEU A 164 -31.66 4.18 2.52
N ALA A 165 -31.61 3.04 3.21
CA ALA A 165 -30.36 2.33 3.48
C ALA A 165 -29.64 1.96 2.18
N ALA A 166 -30.35 1.36 1.20
CA ALA A 166 -29.77 1.01 -0.09
C ALA A 166 -29.28 2.25 -0.87
N GLN A 167 -30.08 3.32 -0.89
CA GLN A 167 -29.70 4.59 -1.54
C GLN A 167 -28.49 5.26 -0.90
N MET A 168 -28.35 5.19 0.42
CA MET A 168 -27.16 5.71 1.12
C MET A 168 -25.91 4.93 0.76
N VAL A 169 -25.98 3.60 0.68
CA VAL A 169 -24.85 2.77 0.24
C VAL A 169 -24.47 3.09 -1.20
N ASP A 170 -25.45 3.17 -2.12
CA ASP A 170 -25.20 3.51 -3.52
C ASP A 170 -24.53 4.88 -3.67
N PHE A 171 -25.05 5.89 -2.98
CA PHE A 171 -24.47 7.22 -2.95
C PHE A 171 -23.02 7.21 -2.41
N MET A 172 -22.76 6.44 -1.34
CA MET A 172 -21.41 6.28 -0.81
C MET A 172 -20.46 5.65 -1.82
N LEU A 173 -20.91 4.64 -2.57
CA LEU A 173 -20.10 4.01 -3.60
C LEU A 173 -19.70 5.00 -4.68
N VAL A 174 -20.65 5.75 -5.22
CA VAL A 174 -20.40 6.76 -6.27
C VAL A 174 -19.44 7.85 -5.77
N LYS A 175 -19.64 8.32 -4.54
CA LYS A 175 -18.78 9.37 -3.96
C LYS A 175 -17.40 8.86 -3.59
N ALA A 176 -17.29 7.66 -3.08
CA ALA A 176 -16.01 7.03 -2.77
C ALA A 176 -15.19 6.77 -4.04
N ASP A 177 -15.85 6.31 -5.11
CA ASP A 177 -15.21 6.13 -6.42
C ASP A 177 -14.67 7.46 -6.97
N SER A 178 -15.48 8.53 -6.92
CA SER A 178 -15.03 9.87 -7.31
C SER A 178 -13.84 10.34 -6.47
N ALA A 179 -13.88 10.17 -5.15
CA ALA A 179 -12.79 10.57 -4.26
C ALA A 179 -11.50 9.76 -4.50
N TYR A 180 -11.64 8.46 -4.77
CA TYR A 180 -10.53 7.60 -5.13
C TYR A 180 -9.89 8.00 -6.47
N ASN A 181 -10.71 8.29 -7.48
CA ASN A 181 -10.27 8.79 -8.78
C ASN A 181 -9.52 10.14 -8.65
N ASP A 182 -10.06 11.07 -7.87
CA ASP A 182 -9.44 12.38 -7.64
C ASP A 182 -8.09 12.24 -6.91
N TYR A 183 -8.02 11.34 -5.93
CA TYR A 183 -6.78 11.01 -5.23
C TYR A 183 -5.73 10.44 -6.19
N LYS A 184 -6.06 9.41 -6.97
CA LYS A 184 -5.14 8.77 -7.93
C LYS A 184 -4.68 9.74 -9.02
N THR A 185 -5.60 10.51 -9.60
CA THR A 185 -5.28 11.52 -10.61
C THR A 185 -4.34 12.60 -10.05
N SER A 186 -4.61 13.07 -8.83
CA SER A 186 -3.75 14.05 -8.16
C SER A 186 -2.36 13.48 -7.87
N GLN A 187 -2.28 12.24 -7.40
CA GLN A 187 -1.03 11.55 -7.13
C GLN A 187 -0.23 11.34 -8.43
N ALA A 188 -0.86 10.84 -9.50
CA ALA A 188 -0.23 10.65 -10.79
C ALA A 188 0.30 11.98 -11.35
N ARG A 189 -0.49 13.06 -11.25
CA ARG A 189 -0.10 14.40 -11.67
C ARG A 189 1.12 14.91 -10.91
N GLN A 190 1.14 14.81 -9.59
CA GLN A 190 2.28 15.25 -8.78
C GLN A 190 3.54 14.44 -9.11
N SER A 191 3.42 13.13 -9.24
CA SER A 191 4.52 12.25 -9.63
C SER A 191 5.03 12.58 -11.04
N ARG A 192 4.16 12.84 -11.99
CA ARG A 192 4.52 13.25 -13.36
C ARG A 192 5.29 14.57 -13.37
N LEU A 193 4.83 15.58 -12.63
CA LEU A 193 5.52 16.86 -12.54
C LEU A 193 6.93 16.72 -11.96
N TYR A 194 7.08 15.88 -10.92
CA TYR A 194 8.38 15.56 -10.37
C TYR A 194 9.29 14.87 -11.38
N LEU A 195 8.79 13.84 -12.09
CA LEU A 195 9.55 13.13 -13.11
C LEU A 195 9.94 14.04 -14.27
N GLN A 196 9.06 14.95 -14.69
CA GLN A 196 9.35 15.91 -15.74
C GLN A 196 10.50 16.85 -15.35
N ALA A 197 10.48 17.40 -14.14
CA ALA A 197 11.60 18.19 -13.63
C ALA A 197 12.92 17.38 -13.58
N ARG A 198 12.82 16.08 -13.28
CA ARG A 198 13.97 15.18 -13.28
C ARG A 198 14.47 14.87 -14.68
N LEU A 199 13.58 14.70 -15.66
CA LEU A 199 13.90 14.56 -17.08
C LEU A 199 14.66 15.79 -17.60
N ASP A 200 14.16 17.01 -17.34
CA ASP A 200 14.81 18.25 -17.74
C ASP A 200 16.23 18.37 -17.15
N SER A 201 16.38 17.94 -15.89
CA SER A 201 17.70 17.92 -15.23
C SER A 201 18.65 16.90 -15.88
N CYS A 202 18.14 15.72 -16.21
CA CYS A 202 18.91 14.67 -16.88
C CYS A 202 19.35 15.11 -18.28
N GLU A 203 18.46 15.75 -19.05
CA GLU A 203 18.74 16.29 -20.39
C GLU A 203 19.85 17.35 -20.32
N LYS A 204 19.76 18.29 -19.39
CA LYS A 204 20.81 19.29 -19.15
C LYS A 204 22.16 18.66 -18.80
N ALA A 205 22.15 17.62 -17.96
CA ALA A 205 23.35 16.88 -17.59
C ALA A 205 23.96 16.17 -18.81
N MET A 206 23.12 15.53 -19.63
CA MET A 206 23.54 14.87 -20.86
C MET A 206 24.13 15.83 -21.88
N LEU A 207 23.52 17.00 -22.07
CA LEU A 207 24.07 18.05 -22.94
C LEU A 207 25.43 18.59 -22.42
N ALA A 208 25.55 18.79 -21.13
CA ALA A 208 26.80 19.23 -20.51
C ALA A 208 27.90 18.17 -20.65
N LEU A 209 27.56 16.89 -20.46
CA LEU A 209 28.49 15.78 -20.62
C LEU A 209 28.92 15.63 -22.08
N THR A 210 27.97 15.72 -23.03
CA THR A 210 28.26 15.67 -24.47
C THR A 210 29.24 16.78 -24.88
N LYS A 211 29.07 18.00 -24.38
CA LYS A 211 30.01 19.11 -24.62
C LYS A 211 31.39 18.81 -24.08
N LYS A 212 31.50 18.28 -22.87
CA LYS A 212 32.79 17.88 -22.26
C LYS A 212 33.46 16.77 -23.04
N PHE A 213 32.69 15.75 -23.44
CA PHE A 213 33.20 14.63 -24.22
C PHE A 213 33.67 15.07 -25.59
N SER A 214 32.89 15.86 -26.33
CA SER A 214 33.28 16.41 -27.63
C SER A 214 34.54 17.26 -27.54
N LYS A 215 34.67 18.07 -26.46
CA LYS A 215 35.90 18.83 -26.21
C LYS A 215 37.09 17.93 -25.94
N PHE A 216 36.94 16.91 -25.09
CA PHE A 216 37.96 15.91 -24.85
C PHE A 216 38.40 15.22 -26.13
N GLN A 217 37.46 14.82 -26.98
CA GLN A 217 37.76 14.18 -28.28
C GLN A 217 38.54 15.12 -29.21
N SER A 218 38.07 16.38 -29.30
CA SER A 218 38.73 17.39 -30.14
C SER A 218 40.15 17.76 -29.66
N ASP A 219 40.29 18.00 -28.35
CA ASP A 219 41.58 18.44 -27.76
C ASP A 219 42.66 17.34 -27.87
N ASN A 220 42.23 16.07 -27.85
CA ASN A 220 43.14 14.92 -27.90
C ASN A 220 43.17 14.19 -29.25
N ASN A 221 42.32 14.59 -30.21
CA ASN A 221 42.08 13.84 -31.47
C ASN A 221 41.70 12.38 -31.22
N PHE A 222 40.91 12.12 -30.15
CA PHE A 222 40.60 10.78 -29.65
C PHE A 222 39.10 10.44 -29.86
N TYR A 223 38.76 10.02 -31.09
CA TYR A 223 37.38 9.82 -31.51
C TYR A 223 36.90 8.37 -31.40
N ASP A 224 37.74 7.44 -31.93
CA ASP A 224 37.52 6.02 -31.89
C ASP A 224 38.82 5.32 -31.48
N PRO A 225 38.97 4.98 -30.19
CA PRO A 225 40.20 4.43 -29.64
C PRO A 225 40.65 3.12 -30.32
N GLU A 226 39.71 2.27 -30.70
CA GLU A 226 39.98 0.93 -31.24
C GLU A 226 40.62 1.06 -32.64
N ILE A 227 39.92 1.77 -33.54
CA ILE A 227 40.37 1.98 -34.93
C ILE A 227 41.68 2.81 -34.95
N GLN A 228 41.73 3.86 -34.13
CA GLN A 228 42.93 4.73 -34.08
C GLN A 228 44.13 3.99 -33.52
N MET A 229 43.97 3.13 -32.50
CA MET A 229 45.02 2.33 -31.94
C MET A 229 45.56 1.32 -32.92
N GLU A 230 44.68 0.58 -33.61
CA GLU A 230 45.06 -0.36 -34.67
C GLU A 230 45.86 0.30 -35.78
N SER A 231 45.37 1.43 -36.30
CA SER A 231 46.05 2.22 -37.33
C SER A 231 47.40 2.73 -36.87
N THR A 232 47.50 3.20 -35.60
CA THR A 232 48.74 3.68 -35.02
C THR A 232 49.78 2.56 -34.87
N ILE A 233 49.37 1.40 -34.38
CA ILE A 233 50.24 0.21 -34.24
C ILE A 233 50.77 -0.25 -35.60
N LYS A 234 49.89 -0.32 -36.62
CA LYS A 234 50.27 -0.70 -37.99
C LYS A 234 51.31 0.25 -38.55
N TYR A 235 51.05 1.57 -38.45
CA TYR A 235 52.00 2.59 -38.91
C TYR A 235 53.34 2.54 -38.17
N LEU A 236 53.34 2.33 -36.87
CA LEU A 236 54.56 2.17 -36.09
C LEU A 236 55.35 0.93 -36.48
N SER A 237 54.67 -0.20 -36.76
CA SER A 237 55.30 -1.43 -37.22
C SER A 237 55.97 -1.22 -38.60
N GLU A 238 55.32 -0.47 -39.49
CA GLU A 238 55.91 -0.12 -40.79
C GLU A 238 57.14 0.79 -40.66
N LEU A 239 57.08 1.81 -39.78
CA LEU A 239 58.21 2.68 -39.49
C LEU A 239 59.38 1.93 -38.82
N GLN A 240 59.06 1.01 -37.91
CA GLN A 240 60.05 0.18 -37.23
C GLN A 240 60.76 -0.76 -38.28
N GLY A 241 60.00 -1.41 -39.12
CA GLY A 241 60.56 -2.22 -40.22
C GLY A 241 61.54 -1.39 -41.08
N LYS A 242 61.09 -0.21 -41.57
CA LYS A 242 61.93 0.70 -42.35
C LYS A 242 63.15 1.18 -41.61
N ARG A 243 63.07 1.43 -40.31
CA ARG A 243 64.22 1.82 -39.46
C ARG A 243 65.22 0.69 -39.34
N GLU A 244 64.77 -0.56 -39.13
CA GLU A 244 65.64 -1.74 -39.03
C GLU A 244 66.33 -2.00 -40.38
N ASP A 245 65.62 -1.93 -41.50
CA ASP A 245 66.18 -2.08 -42.85
C ASP A 245 67.30 -1.04 -43.12
N LEU A 246 66.99 0.25 -42.82
CA LEU A 246 67.96 1.33 -42.96
C LEU A 246 69.16 1.20 -42.00
N SER A 247 68.98 0.64 -40.80
CA SER A 247 70.05 0.38 -39.87
C SER A 247 71.00 -0.70 -40.36
N MET A 248 70.45 -1.76 -40.97
CA MET A 248 71.24 -2.82 -41.60
C MET A 248 72.02 -2.30 -42.81
N GLU A 249 71.36 -1.51 -43.69
CA GLU A 249 72.04 -0.89 -44.84
C GLU A 249 73.14 0.05 -44.42
N LEU A 250 72.96 0.86 -43.34
CA LEU A 250 74.01 1.74 -42.77
C LEU A 250 75.16 0.95 -42.23
N ALA A 251 74.89 -0.17 -41.53
CA ALA A 251 75.99 -1.00 -40.98
C ALA A 251 76.83 -1.62 -42.12
N TYR A 252 76.16 -2.12 -43.19
CA TYR A 252 76.85 -2.65 -44.36
C TYR A 252 77.67 -1.59 -45.09
N GLU A 253 77.15 -0.39 -45.39
CA GLU A 253 77.84 0.69 -46.08
C GLU A 253 78.98 1.22 -45.27
N LYS A 254 78.85 1.26 -43.93
CA LYS A 254 79.91 1.63 -43.02
C LYS A 254 81.10 0.67 -43.08
N ASP A 255 80.83 -0.65 -43.18
CA ASP A 255 81.86 -1.69 -43.26
C ASP A 255 82.51 -1.72 -44.63
N ASP A 256 81.69 -1.56 -45.71
CA ASP A 256 82.17 -1.65 -47.11
C ASP A 256 82.97 -0.38 -47.55
N ARG A 257 82.46 0.83 -47.28
CA ARG A 257 82.99 2.11 -47.81
C ARG A 257 83.33 3.17 -46.75
N GLY A 258 83.06 2.90 -45.52
CA GLY A 258 83.31 3.83 -44.40
C GLY A 258 82.25 4.95 -44.29
N GLU A 259 82.31 5.64 -43.15
CA GLU A 259 81.32 6.72 -42.79
C GLU A 259 81.42 7.97 -43.69
N GLY A 260 82.49 8.14 -44.47
CA GLY A 260 82.70 9.28 -45.35
C GLY A 260 82.05 9.18 -46.71
N SER A 261 81.34 8.05 -47.04
CA SER A 261 80.72 7.89 -48.35
C SER A 261 79.44 8.74 -48.46
N LYS A 262 79.22 9.31 -49.66
CA LYS A 262 77.93 10.04 -49.96
C LYS A 262 76.66 9.21 -49.70
N ARG A 263 76.80 7.90 -49.89
CA ARG A 263 75.70 6.98 -49.67
C ARG A 263 75.40 6.75 -48.20
N TYR A 264 76.42 6.66 -47.36
CA TYR A 264 76.32 6.61 -45.93
C TYR A 264 75.63 7.88 -45.40
N ASP A 265 75.99 9.08 -45.85
CA ASP A 265 75.32 10.33 -45.44
C ASP A 265 73.87 10.38 -45.84
N GLN A 266 73.49 9.87 -47.05
CA GLN A 266 72.09 9.80 -47.47
C GLN A 266 71.30 8.82 -46.63
N LEU A 267 71.83 7.61 -46.39
CA LEU A 267 71.17 6.61 -45.55
C LEU A 267 70.95 7.07 -44.11
N SER A 268 72.01 7.75 -43.55
CA SER A 268 71.95 8.32 -42.20
C SER A 268 70.85 9.38 -42.08
N LYS A 269 70.70 10.26 -43.09
CA LYS A 269 69.63 11.25 -43.11
C LYS A 269 68.24 10.58 -43.14
N ARG A 270 68.08 9.53 -43.98
CA ARG A 270 66.82 8.75 -44.05
C ARG A 270 66.54 8.03 -42.74
N TYR A 271 67.52 7.42 -42.12
CA TYR A 271 67.39 6.79 -40.79
C TYR A 271 66.93 7.78 -39.72
N HIS A 272 67.55 8.94 -39.66
CA HIS A 272 67.17 9.99 -38.72
C HIS A 272 65.73 10.49 -38.97
N THR A 273 65.33 10.62 -40.25
CA THR A 273 63.95 11.02 -40.57
C THR A 273 62.94 10.00 -40.11
N VAL A 274 63.14 8.70 -40.37
CA VAL A 274 62.29 7.63 -39.97
C VAL A 274 62.27 7.50 -38.43
N ASN A 275 63.45 7.59 -37.79
CA ASN A 275 63.51 7.53 -36.33
C ASN A 275 62.81 8.72 -35.64
N THR A 276 62.90 9.92 -36.24
CA THR A 276 62.19 11.09 -35.75
C THR A 276 60.67 10.94 -35.91
N ALA A 277 60.23 10.41 -37.06
CA ALA A 277 58.82 10.10 -37.30
C ALA A 277 58.30 9.06 -36.30
N LEU A 278 59.08 8.01 -36.01
CA LEU A 278 58.75 6.97 -35.04
C LEU A 278 58.63 7.54 -33.64
N GLN A 279 59.61 8.33 -33.15
CA GLN A 279 59.55 8.98 -31.86
C GLN A 279 58.42 10.00 -31.77
N GLY A 280 58.19 10.75 -32.86
CA GLY A 280 57.10 11.73 -32.94
C GLY A 280 55.72 11.08 -32.82
N THR A 281 55.55 9.90 -33.39
CA THR A 281 54.28 9.12 -33.27
C THR A 281 54.13 8.55 -31.87
N LEU A 282 55.18 8.00 -31.25
CA LEU A 282 55.14 7.50 -29.89
C LEU A 282 54.81 8.60 -28.89
N ASP A 283 55.33 9.82 -29.05
CA ASP A 283 55.13 10.97 -28.18
C ASP A 283 53.85 11.77 -28.54
N GLY A 284 53.22 11.49 -29.65
CA GLY A 284 51.99 12.17 -30.09
C GLY A 284 52.23 13.56 -30.67
N LYS A 285 53.41 13.83 -31.22
CA LYS A 285 53.71 15.07 -31.95
C LYS A 285 53.07 15.15 -33.33
N ASN A 286 52.68 14.02 -33.92
CA ASN A 286 52.07 13.90 -35.25
C ASN A 286 50.54 13.98 -35.17
N LYS A 287 50.00 15.03 -34.59
CA LYS A 287 48.55 15.23 -34.37
C LYS A 287 47.73 15.24 -35.69
N ASP A 288 48.35 15.73 -36.76
CA ASP A 288 47.67 15.89 -38.06
C ASP A 288 47.36 14.58 -38.76
N LEU A 289 47.94 13.47 -38.34
CA LEU A 289 47.65 12.13 -38.89
C LEU A 289 46.52 11.38 -38.21
N GLY A 290 45.83 11.99 -37.24
CA GLY A 290 44.77 11.34 -36.47
C GLY A 290 45.25 10.18 -35.59
N MET A 291 46.57 10.06 -35.36
CA MET A 291 47.18 8.96 -34.61
C MET A 291 47.18 9.26 -33.11
N VAL A 292 47.02 8.22 -32.31
CA VAL A 292 46.98 8.32 -30.84
C VAL A 292 48.39 8.23 -30.27
N PRO A 293 48.80 9.14 -29.36
CA PRO A 293 50.07 9.02 -28.65
C PRO A 293 50.10 7.77 -27.79
N LEU A 294 50.85 6.74 -28.18
CA LEU A 294 50.88 5.44 -27.51
C LEU A 294 51.27 5.56 -26.02
N LYS A 295 52.17 6.45 -25.68
CA LYS A 295 52.56 6.68 -24.26
C LYS A 295 51.47 7.23 -23.39
N LYS A 296 50.49 7.99 -23.96
CA LYS A 296 49.37 8.59 -23.25
C LYS A 296 48.07 7.78 -23.43
N SER A 297 48.07 6.84 -24.35
CA SER A 297 46.89 6.05 -24.72
C SER A 297 46.19 5.38 -23.54
N PRO A 298 46.85 4.76 -22.56
CA PRO A 298 46.14 4.13 -21.44
C PRO A 298 45.33 5.14 -20.62
N LYS A 299 45.84 6.35 -20.40
CA LYS A 299 45.13 7.39 -19.67
C LYS A 299 43.98 7.96 -20.49
N LEU A 300 44.18 8.24 -21.76
CA LEU A 300 43.16 8.76 -22.65
C LEU A 300 42.00 7.74 -22.85
N ASN A 301 42.35 6.46 -22.95
CA ASN A 301 41.36 5.41 -23.05
C ASN A 301 40.54 5.27 -21.77
N ALA A 302 41.16 5.39 -20.59
CA ALA A 302 40.42 5.37 -19.33
C ALA A 302 39.44 6.55 -19.20
N GLU A 303 39.85 7.77 -19.57
CA GLU A 303 38.98 8.95 -19.59
C GLU A 303 37.86 8.82 -20.62
N TYR A 304 38.15 8.28 -21.83
CA TYR A 304 37.14 7.99 -22.86
C TYR A 304 36.07 7.01 -22.36
N LEU A 305 36.51 5.88 -21.78
CA LEU A 305 35.59 4.87 -21.23
C LEU A 305 34.74 5.43 -20.07
N GLN A 306 35.31 6.35 -19.29
CA GLN A 306 34.56 7.03 -18.24
C GLN A 306 33.43 7.86 -18.87
N TYR A 307 33.74 8.73 -19.84
CA TYR A 307 32.71 9.54 -20.53
C TYR A 307 31.66 8.67 -21.24
N GLU A 308 32.08 7.61 -21.90
CA GLU A 308 31.18 6.68 -22.58
C GLU A 308 30.24 5.98 -21.59
N THR A 309 30.78 5.55 -20.45
CA THR A 309 30.00 4.91 -19.38
C THR A 309 29.01 5.87 -18.76
N GLU A 310 29.43 7.09 -18.42
CA GLU A 310 28.54 8.13 -17.88
C GLU A 310 27.43 8.47 -18.87
N MET A 311 27.75 8.55 -20.17
CA MET A 311 26.76 8.80 -21.23
C MET A 311 25.73 7.67 -21.33
N LYS A 312 26.17 6.41 -21.28
CA LYS A 312 25.29 5.22 -21.30
C LYS A 312 24.36 5.20 -20.06
N ILE A 313 24.90 5.52 -18.88
CA ILE A 313 24.11 5.59 -17.64
C ILE A 313 23.04 6.69 -17.74
N LEU A 314 23.42 7.89 -18.19
CA LEU A 314 22.46 9.00 -18.35
C LEU A 314 21.41 8.71 -19.41
N ALA A 315 21.77 8.07 -20.53
CA ALA A 315 20.84 7.67 -21.56
C ALA A 315 19.83 6.62 -21.07
N ALA A 316 20.30 5.61 -20.32
CA ALA A 316 19.44 4.60 -19.71
C ALA A 316 18.49 5.21 -18.67
N LEU A 317 19.00 6.12 -17.83
CA LEU A 317 18.20 6.86 -16.85
C LEU A 317 17.13 7.72 -17.54
N TYR A 318 17.49 8.44 -18.58
CA TYR A 318 16.56 9.26 -19.37
C TYR A 318 15.42 8.42 -19.96
N GLN A 319 15.75 7.29 -20.60
CA GLN A 319 14.75 6.39 -21.17
C GLN A 319 13.80 5.86 -20.10
N MET A 320 14.32 5.44 -18.94
CA MET A 320 13.52 4.95 -17.82
C MET A 320 12.57 6.01 -17.29
N LEU A 321 13.08 7.22 -17.00
CA LEU A 321 12.27 8.33 -16.52
C LEU A 321 11.19 8.73 -17.52
N ARG A 322 11.49 8.66 -18.82
CA ARG A 322 10.54 8.96 -19.88
C ARG A 322 9.40 7.97 -19.91
N VAL A 323 9.68 6.67 -19.88
CA VAL A 323 8.65 5.62 -19.83
C VAL A 323 7.73 5.79 -18.63
N GLN A 324 8.30 6.04 -17.44
CA GLN A 324 7.51 6.28 -16.22
C GLN A 324 6.64 7.56 -16.34
N SER A 325 7.18 8.63 -16.95
CA SER A 325 6.41 9.87 -17.15
C SER A 325 5.23 9.67 -18.12
N GLU A 326 5.41 8.93 -19.19
CA GLU A 326 4.34 8.58 -20.14
C GLU A 326 3.26 7.73 -19.48
N GLU A 327 3.65 6.77 -18.64
CA GLU A 327 2.70 5.94 -17.88
C GLU A 327 1.84 6.76 -16.93
N LEU A 328 2.47 7.63 -16.12
CA LEU A 328 1.74 8.52 -15.23
C LEU A 328 0.83 9.50 -15.99
N GLN A 329 1.23 9.91 -17.20
CA GLN A 329 0.37 10.72 -18.07
C GLN A 329 -0.87 9.93 -18.54
N LEU A 330 -0.71 8.67 -18.86
CA LEU A 330 -1.83 7.78 -19.20
C LEU A 330 -2.73 7.53 -17.98
N GLU A 331 -2.14 7.36 -16.80
CA GLU A 331 -2.89 7.19 -15.54
C GLU A 331 -3.68 8.47 -15.20
N GLU A 332 -3.08 9.66 -15.33
CA GLU A 332 -3.76 10.95 -15.16
C GLU A 332 -4.92 11.14 -16.18
N ALA A 333 -4.77 10.62 -17.40
CA ALA A 333 -5.78 10.73 -18.44
C ALA A 333 -6.93 9.73 -18.31
N LYS A 334 -6.73 8.64 -17.58
CA LYS A 334 -7.78 7.64 -17.34
C LYS A 334 -8.86 8.21 -16.45
N ARG A 335 -10.06 8.38 -16.98
CA ARG A 335 -11.29 8.73 -16.24
C ARG A 335 -12.17 7.49 -16.05
N LEU A 336 -11.59 6.38 -15.70
CA LEU A 336 -12.33 5.12 -15.53
C LEU A 336 -12.71 4.93 -14.07
N THR A 337 -13.86 4.32 -13.85
CA THR A 337 -14.27 3.82 -12.54
C THR A 337 -13.17 2.89 -12.00
N ASN A 338 -12.58 3.27 -10.90
CA ASN A 338 -11.43 2.53 -10.33
C ASN A 338 -11.84 1.50 -9.28
N LEU A 339 -13.01 1.70 -8.66
CA LEU A 339 -13.58 0.73 -7.72
C LEU A 339 -14.48 -0.27 -8.45
N HIS A 340 -14.18 -1.55 -8.33
CA HIS A 340 -15.05 -2.60 -8.88
C HIS A 340 -16.12 -2.97 -7.87
N VAL A 341 -17.38 -2.65 -8.18
CA VAL A 341 -18.52 -3.08 -7.39
C VAL A 341 -18.82 -4.52 -7.77
N LEU A 342 -18.54 -5.46 -6.86
CA LEU A 342 -18.82 -6.88 -7.03
C LEU A 342 -20.29 -7.20 -6.75
N GLU A 343 -20.81 -6.62 -5.67
CA GLU A 343 -22.21 -6.74 -5.30
C GLU A 343 -22.78 -5.34 -5.07
N PRO A 344 -23.73 -4.89 -5.92
CA PRO A 344 -24.38 -3.61 -5.74
C PRO A 344 -25.37 -3.67 -4.56
N PRO A 345 -25.67 -2.53 -3.91
CA PRO A 345 -26.64 -2.50 -2.83
C PRO A 345 -28.02 -2.85 -3.35
N TRP A 346 -28.73 -3.71 -2.60
CA TRP A 346 -30.09 -4.10 -2.93
C TRP A 346 -31.07 -3.75 -1.81
N GLU A 347 -32.32 -3.49 -2.18
CA GLU A 347 -33.38 -3.14 -1.24
C GLU A 347 -33.81 -4.37 -0.46
N ASN A 348 -33.18 -4.67 0.66
CA ASN A 348 -33.49 -5.80 1.50
C ASN A 348 -34.57 -5.44 2.51
N ASN A 349 -35.80 -5.94 2.30
CA ASN A 349 -36.91 -5.74 3.21
C ASN A 349 -36.95 -6.69 4.42
N LYS A 350 -35.93 -7.56 4.57
CA LYS A 350 -35.79 -8.44 5.74
C LYS A 350 -35.24 -7.67 6.92
N LYS A 351 -35.95 -7.67 8.02
CA LYS A 351 -35.52 -7.01 9.28
C LYS A 351 -34.33 -7.73 9.90
N VAL A 352 -33.34 -6.98 10.29
CA VAL A 352 -32.18 -7.47 11.05
C VAL A 352 -32.42 -7.31 12.54
N PHE A 353 -33.00 -6.20 12.97
CA PHE A 353 -33.34 -5.95 14.35
C PHE A 353 -34.78 -5.47 14.50
N PRO A 354 -35.52 -5.79 15.61
CA PRO A 354 -35.13 -6.72 16.68
C PRO A 354 -35.24 -8.19 16.25
N ALA A 355 -34.31 -9.01 16.73
CA ALA A 355 -34.36 -10.46 16.60
C ALA A 355 -35.41 -11.03 17.58
N ARG A 356 -36.66 -11.04 17.14
CA ARG A 356 -37.83 -11.33 18.00
C ARG A 356 -37.70 -12.66 18.75
N GLY A 357 -37.30 -13.74 18.05
CA GLY A 357 -37.16 -15.06 18.64
C GLY A 357 -36.14 -15.13 19.78
N PRO A 358 -34.86 -14.82 19.54
CA PRO A 358 -33.82 -14.82 20.59
C PRO A 358 -34.14 -13.90 21.76
N MET A 359 -34.67 -12.70 21.53
CA MET A 359 -35.05 -11.76 22.61
C MET A 359 -36.14 -12.29 23.52
N MET A 360 -37.16 -12.96 22.94
CA MET A 360 -38.22 -13.60 23.71
C MET A 360 -37.73 -14.79 24.53
N ILE A 361 -36.86 -15.62 23.95
CA ILE A 361 -36.26 -16.75 24.64
C ILE A 361 -35.40 -16.25 25.83
N PHE A 362 -34.58 -15.21 25.61
CA PHE A 362 -33.75 -14.61 26.65
C PHE A 362 -34.62 -14.02 27.80
N ALA A 363 -35.67 -13.28 27.48
CA ALA A 363 -36.58 -12.72 28.48
C ALA A 363 -37.29 -13.83 29.27
N PHE A 364 -37.70 -14.88 28.61
CA PHE A 364 -38.35 -16.03 29.25
C PHE A 364 -37.38 -16.77 30.18
N THR A 365 -36.17 -17.11 29.73
CA THR A 365 -35.18 -17.79 30.58
C THR A 365 -34.79 -16.98 31.79
N LEU A 366 -34.54 -15.65 31.61
CA LEU A 366 -34.22 -14.75 32.71
C LEU A 366 -35.37 -14.64 33.71
N SER A 367 -36.61 -14.57 33.26
CA SER A 367 -37.80 -14.49 34.14
C SER A 367 -38.05 -15.80 34.90
N VAL A 368 -37.77 -16.97 34.30
CA VAL A 368 -37.80 -18.27 34.96
C VAL A 368 -36.77 -18.36 36.09
N ILE A 369 -35.52 -17.91 35.82
CA ILE A 369 -34.44 -17.88 36.82
C ILE A 369 -34.83 -16.97 37.99
N LEU A 370 -35.32 -15.76 37.68
CA LEU A 370 -35.77 -14.81 38.74
C LEU A 370 -36.96 -15.39 39.53
N GLY A 371 -37.91 -16.01 38.84
CA GLY A 371 -39.07 -16.66 39.50
C GLY A 371 -38.67 -17.78 40.45
N THR A 372 -37.72 -18.63 40.05
CA THR A 372 -37.22 -19.71 40.91
C THR A 372 -36.48 -19.15 42.11
N ILE A 373 -35.62 -18.12 41.95
CA ILE A 373 -34.92 -17.48 43.06
C ILE A 373 -35.90 -16.89 44.07
N VAL A 374 -36.92 -16.13 43.60
CA VAL A 374 -37.91 -15.49 44.47
C VAL A 374 -38.78 -16.50 45.21
N CYS A 375 -39.27 -17.53 44.50
CA CYS A 375 -40.08 -18.59 45.13
C CYS A 375 -39.31 -19.35 46.19
N ASN A 376 -38.05 -19.68 45.94
CA ASN A 376 -37.22 -20.40 46.92
C ASN A 376 -36.83 -19.51 48.10
N LEU A 377 -36.55 -18.24 47.89
CA LEU A 377 -36.32 -17.28 48.94
C LEU A 377 -37.53 -17.14 49.85
N LEU A 378 -38.74 -17.03 49.28
CA LEU A 378 -39.99 -16.98 50.03
C LEU A 378 -40.27 -18.26 50.81
N ALA A 379 -39.99 -19.42 50.21
CA ALA A 379 -40.10 -20.71 50.86
C ALA A 379 -39.14 -20.82 52.07
N TYR A 380 -37.87 -20.41 51.86
CA TYR A 380 -36.89 -20.35 52.93
C TYR A 380 -37.30 -19.44 54.10
N LEU A 381 -37.72 -18.23 53.77
CA LEU A 381 -38.15 -17.26 54.78
C LEU A 381 -39.40 -17.75 55.57
N LYS A 382 -40.31 -18.51 54.93
CA LYS A 382 -41.46 -19.07 55.60
C LYS A 382 -41.11 -20.24 56.52
N THR A 383 -40.13 -21.06 56.12
CA THR A 383 -39.62 -22.17 56.95
C THR A 383 -38.88 -21.62 58.18
N GLU A 384 -38.13 -20.50 58.02
CA GLU A 384 -37.46 -19.82 59.12
C GLU A 384 -38.46 -19.07 60.05
N GLU A 385 -39.61 -18.57 59.53
CA GLU A 385 -40.69 -17.98 60.33
C GLU A 385 -41.30 -19.02 61.27
N GLU A 386 -41.40 -20.27 60.86
CA GLU A 386 -41.84 -21.41 61.71
C GLU A 386 -40.79 -21.82 62.76
N ARG A 387 -39.46 -21.50 62.54
CA ARG A 387 -38.36 -21.85 63.45
C ARG A 387 -38.05 -20.79 64.51
N ASP A 388 -38.74 -19.68 64.58
CA ASP A 388 -38.57 -18.56 65.53
C ASP A 388 -37.10 -18.04 65.62
N SER A 389 -36.43 -17.96 64.44
CA SER A 389 -35.05 -17.49 64.33
C SER A 389 -34.95 -15.97 64.31
N THR A 390 -33.74 -15.42 64.54
CA THR A 390 -33.46 -13.99 64.48
C THR A 390 -33.76 -13.39 63.09
N VAL A 391 -33.71 -14.21 62.04
CA VAL A 391 -34.05 -13.84 60.63
C VAL A 391 -35.56 -13.64 60.52
N SER A 392 -36.40 -14.44 61.20
CA SER A 392 -37.85 -14.31 61.17
C SER A 392 -38.32 -13.01 61.83
N LYS A 393 -37.66 -12.57 62.91
CA LYS A 393 -37.97 -11.28 63.57
C LYS A 393 -37.64 -10.06 62.69
N GLN A 394 -36.54 -10.09 61.98
CA GLN A 394 -36.17 -9.03 61.01
C GLN A 394 -37.13 -9.02 59.79
N TRP A 395 -37.52 -10.19 59.30
CA TRP A 395 -38.47 -10.31 58.21
C TRP A 395 -39.87 -9.79 58.59
N LEU A 396 -40.34 -10.09 59.80
CA LEU A 396 -41.60 -9.56 60.32
C LEU A 396 -41.60 -8.04 60.45
N MET A 397 -40.45 -7.45 60.85
CA MET A 397 -40.26 -5.98 60.87
C MET A 397 -40.34 -5.38 59.48
N LEU A 398 -39.69 -5.99 58.48
CA LEU A 398 -39.75 -5.56 57.08
C LEU A 398 -41.20 -5.66 56.52
N LYS A 399 -41.87 -6.74 56.79
CA LYS A 399 -43.24 -6.98 56.38
C LYS A 399 -44.21 -5.95 56.99
N GLY A 400 -43.95 -5.56 58.25
CA GLY A 400 -44.71 -4.53 58.96
C GLY A 400 -44.48 -3.12 58.40
N THR A 401 -43.27 -2.78 58.00
CA THR A 401 -42.93 -1.50 57.33
C THR A 401 -43.53 -1.41 55.92
N PHE A 402 -43.56 -2.49 55.15
CA PHE A 402 -44.20 -2.53 53.84
C PHE A 402 -45.70 -2.40 53.90
N LYS A 403 -46.35 -3.01 54.93
CA LYS A 403 -47.79 -2.90 55.14
C LYS A 403 -48.21 -1.51 55.59
N ARG A 404 -47.33 -0.80 56.31
CA ARG A 404 -47.57 0.58 56.80
C ARG A 404 -47.44 1.61 55.66
N ASN A 405 -46.63 1.32 54.64
CA ASN A 405 -46.43 2.21 53.49
C ASN A 405 -47.50 2.01 52.36
N LYS A 406 -48.29 0.94 52.41
CA LYS A 406 -49.45 0.69 51.52
C LYS A 406 -50.73 1.30 51.98
N GLY A 407 -50.78 1.90 53.21
CA GLY A 407 -51.91 2.53 53.82
C GLY A 407 -51.82 4.06 53.93
N ARG A 408 -50.84 4.66 53.25
CA ARG A 408 -50.74 6.09 52.97
C ARG A 408 -50.79 6.30 51.45
#